data_3d8bcf36f4e064aa73b006685d45931b
#
_entry.id   3d8bcf36f4e064aa73b006685d45931b
#
_cell.length_a   1.000
_cell.length_b   1.000
_cell.length_c   1.000
_cell.angle_alpha   90.00
_cell.angle_beta   90.00
_cell.angle_gamma   90.00
#
_symmetry.space_group_name_H-M   'P 1'
#
loop_
_entity.id
_entity.type
_entity.pdbx_description
1 polymer ?
#
loop_
_entity_poly.entity_id
_entity_poly.type
_entity_poly.pdbx_seq_one_letter_code
_entity_poly.pdbx_strand_id
1 'polypeptide(L)'
;ALPRNGAPVFRQRTPAELFAELHALGPDVLVQVNHPRLEPNIGYWDLTGLESATGQAAGGPGGAYDAGYDLLEVWNGYDLSRPTFVERVFQEWLALLETGFRVVGTGNSDSHLVRYYWAGYPRTYVYAPDGARDPATILTALRAGRVFVTSGPFLEVSIAGSLPGDRVVAQGGEVLVDVVVRAPAYIDVAELQVFVGRTLVATIPIRHAAPVIEPGSAAAINAPPVVRYQGQVRVPVERDAPLVVRVRSDTPMDDFFGR
;
A
#
# COMPACT_ATOMS: atom_id res chain seq x y z
N ALA A 1 -14.30 -28.06 -11.20
CA ALA A 1 -15.70 -28.55 -11.23
C ALA A 1 -16.20 -28.74 -9.80
N LEU A 2 -17.34 -28.16 -9.44
CA LEU A 2 -17.97 -28.42 -8.15
C LEU A 2 -18.42 -29.89 -8.10
N PRO A 3 -18.23 -30.59 -6.98
CA PRO A 3 -18.70 -31.93 -6.84
C PRO A 3 -20.27 -31.97 -6.94
N ARG A 4 -20.81 -33.02 -7.44
CA ARG A 4 -22.29 -33.17 -7.67
C ARG A 4 -23.12 -33.05 -6.38
N ASN A 5 -22.50 -33.22 -5.22
CA ASN A 5 -23.15 -33.14 -3.90
C ASN A 5 -22.94 -31.78 -3.20
N GLY A 6 -22.31 -30.77 -3.88
CA GLY A 6 -22.05 -29.45 -3.31
C GLY A 6 -20.98 -29.41 -2.23
N ALA A 7 -20.32 -30.51 -1.90
CA ALA A 7 -19.23 -30.50 -0.93
C ALA A 7 -17.98 -29.85 -1.54
N PRO A 8 -17.24 -29.01 -0.78
CA PRO A 8 -16.02 -28.40 -1.28
C PRO A 8 -14.98 -29.48 -1.56
N VAL A 9 -14.33 -29.40 -2.73
CA VAL A 9 -13.17 -30.26 -3.06
C VAL A 9 -11.92 -29.45 -2.82
N PHE A 10 -11.18 -29.84 -1.78
CA PHE A 10 -9.86 -29.32 -1.53
C PHE A 10 -8.86 -30.09 -2.41
N ARG A 11 -8.28 -29.44 -3.38
CA ARG A 11 -7.14 -29.95 -4.14
C ARG A 11 -5.89 -29.23 -3.66
N GLN A 12 -4.85 -29.97 -3.38
CA GLN A 12 -3.54 -29.37 -3.22
C GLN A 12 -3.08 -28.83 -4.55
N ARG A 13 -2.84 -27.54 -4.61
CA ARG A 13 -2.34 -26.82 -5.79
C ARG A 13 -1.09 -26.06 -5.38
N THR A 14 -0.16 -25.99 -6.29
CA THR A 14 0.96 -25.06 -6.17
C THR A 14 0.46 -23.62 -6.36
N PRO A 15 1.18 -22.62 -5.84
CA PRO A 15 0.85 -21.21 -6.12
C PRO A 15 0.74 -20.92 -7.61
N ALA A 16 1.67 -21.44 -8.43
CA ALA A 16 1.67 -21.27 -9.88
C ALA A 16 0.39 -21.80 -10.52
N GLU A 17 -0.03 -23.01 -10.16
CA GLU A 17 -1.29 -23.60 -10.66
C GLU A 17 -2.50 -22.76 -10.25
N LEU A 18 -2.53 -22.31 -8.99
CA LEU A 18 -3.63 -21.50 -8.48
C LEU A 18 -3.72 -20.16 -9.19
N PHE A 19 -2.61 -19.43 -9.33
CA PHE A 19 -2.61 -18.13 -10.00
C PHE A 19 -2.96 -18.25 -11.47
N ALA A 20 -2.43 -19.26 -12.16
CA ALA A 20 -2.77 -19.53 -13.55
C ALA A 20 -4.25 -19.86 -13.73
N GLU A 21 -4.85 -20.69 -12.85
CA GLU A 21 -6.28 -21.01 -12.91
C GLU A 21 -7.16 -19.78 -12.63
N LEU A 22 -6.75 -18.90 -11.70
CA LEU A 22 -7.50 -17.66 -11.43
C LEU A 22 -7.45 -16.72 -12.63
N HIS A 23 -6.27 -16.49 -13.22
CA HIS A 23 -6.15 -15.65 -14.42
C HIS A 23 -6.87 -16.24 -15.64
N ALA A 24 -6.98 -17.57 -15.74
CA ALA A 24 -7.76 -18.23 -16.80
C ALA A 24 -9.27 -17.97 -16.73
N LEU A 25 -9.78 -17.43 -15.62
CA LEU A 25 -11.18 -17.01 -15.50
C LEU A 25 -11.51 -15.79 -16.37
N GLY A 26 -10.52 -15.00 -16.74
CA GLY A 26 -10.69 -13.89 -17.67
C GLY A 26 -9.77 -12.69 -17.40
N PRO A 27 -9.75 -11.72 -18.32
CA PRO A 27 -8.91 -10.54 -18.21
C PRO A 27 -9.32 -9.59 -17.07
N ASP A 28 -10.53 -9.74 -16.54
CA ASP A 28 -11.06 -8.93 -15.45
C ASP A 28 -10.79 -9.54 -14.07
N VAL A 29 -9.85 -10.48 -13.98
CA VAL A 29 -9.42 -11.09 -12.71
C VAL A 29 -8.06 -10.52 -12.31
N LEU A 30 -7.96 -10.06 -11.06
CA LEU A 30 -6.72 -9.71 -10.40
C LEU A 30 -6.49 -10.63 -9.21
N VAL A 31 -5.27 -11.12 -9.08
CA VAL A 31 -4.86 -11.97 -7.97
C VAL A 31 -4.11 -11.13 -6.94
N GLN A 32 -4.58 -11.13 -5.70
CA GLN A 32 -3.92 -10.44 -4.59
C GLN A 32 -3.35 -11.43 -3.59
N VAL A 33 -2.11 -11.21 -3.20
CA VAL A 33 -1.51 -11.88 -2.04
C VAL A 33 -1.77 -11.01 -0.81
N ASN A 34 -2.56 -11.54 0.13
CA ASN A 34 -2.82 -10.92 1.41
C ASN A 34 -1.73 -11.30 2.43
N HIS A 35 -1.49 -10.41 3.39
CA HIS A 35 -0.55 -10.60 4.51
C HIS A 35 0.65 -11.49 4.11
N PRO A 36 1.52 -11.01 3.19
CA PRO A 36 2.62 -11.80 2.63
C PRO A 36 3.58 -12.33 3.71
N ARG A 37 3.68 -11.61 4.81
CA ARG A 37 4.26 -12.04 6.08
C ARG A 37 3.16 -12.10 7.13
N LEU A 38 3.09 -13.16 7.87
CA LEU A 38 2.12 -13.33 8.95
C LEU A 38 2.69 -14.25 10.03
N GLU A 39 2.68 -13.78 11.28
CA GLU A 39 3.10 -14.64 12.41
C GLU A 39 2.06 -15.74 12.68
N PRO A 40 2.53 -16.96 13.01
CA PRO A 40 3.91 -17.41 13.21
C PRO A 40 4.62 -17.95 11.95
N ASN A 41 4.83 -17.13 10.95
CA ASN A 41 5.45 -17.47 9.66
C ASN A 41 4.54 -18.31 8.75
N ILE A 42 3.29 -17.88 8.60
CA ILE A 42 2.26 -18.53 7.76
C ILE A 42 1.83 -17.63 6.58
N GLY A 43 2.46 -16.47 6.38
CA GLY A 43 2.26 -15.64 5.21
C GLY A 43 2.79 -16.31 3.94
N TYR A 44 2.32 -15.85 2.79
CA TYR A 44 2.71 -16.42 1.49
C TYR A 44 4.23 -16.46 1.29
N TRP A 45 4.92 -15.37 1.59
CA TRP A 45 6.38 -15.29 1.48
C TRP A 45 7.10 -16.15 2.51
N ASP A 46 6.53 -16.29 3.71
CA ASP A 46 7.09 -17.17 4.73
C ASP A 46 6.99 -18.64 4.30
N LEU A 47 5.81 -19.03 3.79
CA LEU A 47 5.52 -20.42 3.37
C LEU A 47 6.28 -20.84 2.13
N THR A 48 6.62 -19.90 1.25
CA THR A 48 7.35 -20.16 0.01
C THR A 48 8.84 -19.85 0.09
N GLY A 49 9.30 -19.34 1.24
CA GLY A 49 10.70 -19.02 1.48
C GLY A 49 11.24 -17.89 0.59
N LEU A 50 10.39 -16.91 0.26
CA LEU A 50 10.83 -15.76 -0.53
C LEU A 50 11.76 -14.87 0.28
N GLU A 51 12.93 -14.59 -0.30
CA GLU A 51 13.83 -13.51 0.11
C GLU A 51 13.59 -12.30 -0.79
N SER A 52 12.84 -11.33 -0.27
CA SER A 52 12.40 -10.16 -1.03
C SER A 52 13.56 -9.30 -1.54
N ALA A 53 14.69 -9.27 -0.81
CA ALA A 53 15.87 -8.49 -1.20
C ALA A 53 16.50 -8.96 -2.52
N THR A 54 16.38 -10.22 -2.84
CA THR A 54 16.94 -10.84 -4.04
C THR A 54 15.88 -11.28 -5.05
N GLY A 55 14.61 -11.35 -4.62
CA GLY A 55 13.52 -11.93 -5.40
C GLY A 55 13.62 -13.44 -5.57
N GLN A 56 14.56 -14.10 -4.85
CA GLN A 56 14.75 -15.54 -4.87
C GLN A 56 13.94 -16.23 -3.79
N ALA A 57 13.54 -17.45 -4.03
CA ALA A 57 12.84 -18.28 -3.07
C ALA A 57 13.50 -19.66 -2.93
N ALA A 58 13.77 -20.03 -1.70
CA ALA A 58 14.33 -21.34 -1.39
C ALA A 58 13.28 -22.47 -1.45
N GLY A 59 12.00 -22.10 -1.55
CA GLY A 59 10.88 -23.01 -1.34
C GLY A 59 10.61 -23.23 0.16
N GLY A 60 9.42 -23.76 0.46
CA GLY A 60 9.01 -23.96 1.85
C GLY A 60 7.81 -24.90 1.94
N PRO A 61 7.17 -25.01 3.11
CA PRO A 61 6.01 -25.88 3.31
C PRO A 61 4.81 -25.52 2.44
N GLY A 62 4.74 -24.29 1.93
CA GLY A 62 3.73 -23.84 0.97
C GLY A 62 4.07 -24.11 -0.49
N GLY A 63 5.20 -24.79 -0.77
CA GLY A 63 5.66 -25.08 -2.12
C GLY A 63 6.63 -24.05 -2.69
N ALA A 64 6.82 -24.06 -4.02
CA ALA A 64 7.63 -23.09 -4.70
C ALA A 64 6.93 -21.74 -4.78
N TYR A 65 7.70 -20.67 -4.62
CA TYR A 65 7.20 -19.31 -4.85
C TYR A 65 6.84 -19.11 -6.32
N ASP A 66 5.77 -18.42 -6.56
CA ASP A 66 5.36 -17.95 -7.87
C ASP A 66 5.00 -16.46 -7.81
N ALA A 67 5.43 -15.71 -8.81
CA ALA A 67 5.21 -14.27 -8.92
C ALA A 67 3.95 -13.91 -9.72
N GLY A 68 3.08 -14.85 -10.02
CA GLY A 68 1.88 -14.68 -10.84
C GLY A 68 0.72 -13.95 -10.15
N TYR A 69 0.99 -13.04 -9.23
CA TYR A 69 -0.01 -12.19 -8.61
C TYR A 69 0.15 -10.72 -9.03
N ASP A 70 -0.96 -9.99 -9.08
CA ASP A 70 -1.03 -8.60 -9.56
C ASP A 70 -0.88 -7.60 -8.41
N LEU A 71 -1.44 -7.93 -7.26
CA LEU A 71 -1.57 -7.06 -6.10
C LEU A 71 -0.94 -7.69 -4.86
N LEU A 72 -0.38 -6.85 -4.01
CA LEU A 72 0.24 -7.26 -2.76
C LEU A 72 -0.28 -6.41 -1.61
N GLU A 73 -0.78 -7.02 -0.57
CA GLU A 73 -1.14 -6.32 0.65
C GLU A 73 0.13 -5.89 1.40
N VAL A 74 0.48 -4.60 1.25
CA VAL A 74 1.65 -4.00 1.92
C VAL A 74 1.31 -3.51 3.32
N TRP A 75 0.03 -3.37 3.64
CA TRP A 75 -0.45 -2.97 4.95
C TRP A 75 -1.77 -3.66 5.28
N ASN A 76 -1.73 -4.57 6.26
CA ASN A 76 -2.89 -5.24 6.83
C ASN A 76 -3.36 -4.52 8.10
N GLY A 77 -4.67 -4.39 8.29
CA GLY A 77 -5.24 -3.71 9.46
C GLY A 77 -5.01 -4.42 10.79
N TYR A 78 -4.73 -5.71 10.76
CA TYR A 78 -4.29 -6.46 11.94
C TYR A 78 -2.95 -5.95 12.51
N ASP A 79 -2.14 -5.34 11.66
CA ASP A 79 -0.80 -4.84 12.01
C ASP A 79 -0.78 -3.38 12.44
N LEU A 80 -1.94 -2.72 12.62
CA LEU A 80 -2.02 -1.31 13.06
C LEU A 80 -1.27 -1.05 14.38
N SER A 81 -1.26 -2.04 15.29
CA SER A 81 -0.51 -1.99 16.54
C SER A 81 0.96 -2.43 16.40
N ARG A 82 1.42 -2.77 15.20
CA ARG A 82 2.74 -3.33 14.93
C ARG A 82 3.50 -2.53 13.86
N PRO A 83 3.86 -1.28 14.12
CA PRO A 83 4.47 -0.41 13.12
C PRO A 83 5.77 -0.96 12.53
N THR A 84 6.55 -1.72 13.33
CA THR A 84 7.78 -2.37 12.86
C THR A 84 7.51 -3.48 11.85
N PHE A 85 6.38 -4.18 11.98
CA PHE A 85 5.97 -5.21 11.04
C PHE A 85 5.52 -4.61 9.71
N VAL A 86 4.70 -3.55 9.78
CA VAL A 86 4.31 -2.78 8.58
C VAL A 86 5.53 -2.22 7.86
N GLU A 87 6.49 -1.67 8.61
CA GLU A 87 7.73 -1.16 8.02
C GLU A 87 8.54 -2.27 7.34
N ARG A 88 8.61 -3.46 7.93
CA ARG A 88 9.29 -4.62 7.33
C ARG A 88 8.64 -4.99 5.99
N VAL A 89 7.32 -5.16 5.93
CA VAL A 89 6.61 -5.52 4.69
C VAL A 89 6.78 -4.43 3.63
N PHE A 90 6.73 -3.16 4.04
CA PHE A 90 6.97 -2.03 3.14
C PHE A 90 8.39 -2.09 2.52
N GLN A 91 9.43 -2.30 3.32
CA GLN A 91 10.81 -2.39 2.83
C GLN A 91 11.02 -3.63 1.94
N GLU A 92 10.40 -4.74 2.26
CA GLU A 92 10.42 -5.96 1.44
C GLU A 92 9.70 -5.75 0.09
N TRP A 93 8.60 -5.00 0.08
CA TRP A 93 7.91 -4.61 -1.16
C TRP A 93 8.78 -3.71 -2.03
N LEU A 94 9.45 -2.68 -1.46
CA LEU A 94 10.40 -1.85 -2.20
C LEU A 94 11.53 -2.68 -2.80
N ALA A 95 12.06 -3.65 -2.03
CA ALA A 95 13.09 -4.56 -2.51
C ALA A 95 12.61 -5.39 -3.71
N LEU A 96 11.38 -5.88 -3.64
CA LEU A 96 10.78 -6.65 -4.73
C LEU A 96 10.60 -5.81 -6.00
N LEU A 97 10.16 -4.54 -5.84
CA LEU A 97 10.06 -3.60 -6.95
C LEU A 97 11.42 -3.34 -7.61
N GLU A 98 12.52 -3.28 -6.84
CA GLU A 98 13.87 -3.11 -7.39
C GLU A 98 14.35 -4.30 -8.24
N THR A 99 13.82 -5.51 -8.03
CA THR A 99 14.10 -6.66 -8.91
C THR A 99 13.43 -6.55 -10.27
N GLY A 100 12.62 -5.51 -10.49
CA GLY A 100 11.83 -5.30 -11.70
C GLY A 100 10.44 -5.96 -11.66
N PHE A 101 10.09 -6.64 -10.56
CA PHE A 101 8.75 -7.19 -10.37
C PHE A 101 7.75 -6.05 -10.10
N ARG A 102 6.76 -5.92 -10.98
CA ARG A 102 5.76 -4.85 -10.90
C ARG A 102 4.52 -5.36 -10.19
N VAL A 103 4.48 -5.19 -8.90
CA VAL A 103 3.32 -5.52 -8.07
C VAL A 103 2.75 -4.28 -7.41
N VAL A 104 1.44 -4.12 -7.50
CA VAL A 104 0.74 -2.96 -6.92
C VAL A 104 0.51 -3.19 -5.43
N GLY A 105 0.98 -2.26 -4.61
CA GLY A 105 0.77 -2.29 -3.17
C GLY A 105 -0.66 -1.90 -2.80
N THR A 106 -1.31 -2.70 -1.96
CA THR A 106 -2.65 -2.44 -1.40
C THR A 106 -2.61 -2.37 0.11
N GLY A 107 -3.64 -1.75 0.70
CA GLY A 107 -3.88 -1.77 2.14
C GLY A 107 -5.32 -2.17 2.40
N ASN A 108 -5.51 -3.11 3.32
CA ASN A 108 -6.83 -3.66 3.63
C ASN A 108 -7.02 -3.77 5.14
N SER A 109 -8.23 -3.52 5.61
CA SER A 109 -8.52 -3.49 7.03
C SER A 109 -8.57 -4.86 7.69
N ASP A 110 -8.73 -5.93 6.92
CA ASP A 110 -8.87 -7.31 7.40
C ASP A 110 -9.91 -7.45 8.54
N SER A 111 -11.02 -6.72 8.40
CA SER A 111 -12.05 -6.62 9.44
C SER A 111 -12.88 -7.88 9.52
N HIS A 112 -12.81 -8.61 10.65
CA HIS A 112 -13.56 -9.82 10.91
C HIS A 112 -14.71 -9.63 11.91
N LEU A 113 -14.65 -8.58 12.75
CA LEU A 113 -15.63 -8.31 13.80
C LEU A 113 -16.08 -6.85 13.75
N VAL A 114 -17.37 -6.61 13.57
CA VAL A 114 -17.96 -5.25 13.49
C VAL A 114 -17.62 -4.38 14.69
N ARG A 115 -17.49 -4.96 15.88
CA ARG A 115 -17.30 -4.22 17.13
C ARG A 115 -15.86 -3.83 17.42
N TYR A 116 -14.88 -4.60 16.94
CA TYR A 116 -13.48 -4.49 17.42
C TYR A 116 -12.47 -4.18 16.31
N TYR A 117 -12.87 -4.26 15.05
CA TYR A 117 -12.00 -3.98 13.93
C TYR A 117 -12.45 -2.74 13.16
N TRP A 118 -11.49 -1.94 12.78
CA TRP A 118 -11.71 -0.67 12.08
C TRP A 118 -11.81 -0.92 10.58
N ALA A 119 -13.03 -1.08 10.07
CA ALA A 119 -13.25 -1.19 8.63
C ALA A 119 -12.69 0.05 7.91
N GLY A 120 -11.85 -0.19 6.87
CA GLY A 120 -11.21 0.87 6.11
C GLY A 120 -9.95 1.49 6.75
N TYR A 121 -9.35 0.80 7.74
CA TYR A 121 -8.08 1.19 8.35
C TYR A 121 -7.10 -0.01 8.35
N PRO A 122 -6.07 -0.03 7.43
CA PRO A 122 -5.91 0.86 6.28
C PRO A 122 -6.91 0.57 5.16
N ARG A 123 -6.82 1.35 4.08
CA ARG A 123 -7.60 1.20 2.86
C ARG A 123 -6.80 1.59 1.63
N THR A 124 -7.22 1.06 0.51
CA THR A 124 -6.70 1.44 -0.81
C THR A 124 -7.66 2.42 -1.47
N TYR A 125 -7.14 3.58 -1.87
CA TYR A 125 -7.84 4.48 -2.77
C TYR A 125 -7.43 4.19 -4.21
N VAL A 126 -8.41 4.16 -5.08
CA VAL A 126 -8.21 3.93 -6.52
C VAL A 126 -8.56 5.22 -7.26
N TYR A 127 -7.64 5.68 -8.09
CA TYR A 127 -7.90 6.82 -8.96
C TYR A 127 -8.77 6.37 -10.14
N ALA A 128 -10.01 6.84 -10.15
CA ALA A 128 -10.96 6.60 -11.24
C ALA A 128 -11.24 7.92 -11.97
N PRO A 129 -10.99 8.01 -13.29
CA PRO A 129 -11.25 9.21 -14.05
C PRO A 129 -12.76 9.53 -14.06
N ASP A 130 -13.08 10.81 -14.02
CA ASP A 130 -14.45 11.34 -14.13
C ASP A 130 -15.45 10.75 -13.13
N GLY A 131 -14.97 10.23 -12.00
CA GLY A 131 -15.79 9.60 -10.97
C GLY A 131 -16.42 8.27 -11.39
N ALA A 132 -15.88 7.60 -12.39
CA ALA A 132 -16.31 6.28 -12.82
C ALA A 132 -16.26 5.27 -11.68
N ARG A 133 -17.32 4.47 -11.54
CA ARG A 133 -17.50 3.51 -10.45
C ARG A 133 -17.79 2.10 -10.94
N ASP A 134 -17.72 1.89 -12.24
CA ASP A 134 -17.93 0.56 -12.81
C ASP A 134 -16.74 -0.36 -12.53
N PRO A 135 -16.97 -1.66 -12.37
CA PRO A 135 -15.91 -2.61 -12.03
C PRO A 135 -14.74 -2.65 -13.01
N ALA A 136 -15.00 -2.53 -14.30
CA ALA A 136 -13.96 -2.60 -15.33
C ALA A 136 -12.97 -1.42 -15.22
N THR A 137 -13.48 -0.20 -14.99
CA THR A 137 -12.65 0.99 -14.76
C THR A 137 -11.82 0.84 -13.49
N ILE A 138 -12.42 0.35 -12.40
CA ILE A 138 -11.70 0.12 -11.13
C ILE A 138 -10.59 -0.92 -11.30
N LEU A 139 -10.88 -2.05 -11.95
CA LEU A 139 -9.87 -3.11 -12.19
C LEU A 139 -8.74 -2.63 -13.10
N THR A 140 -9.06 -1.83 -14.12
CA THR A 140 -8.06 -1.22 -15.00
C THR A 140 -7.14 -0.28 -14.22
N ALA A 141 -7.71 0.54 -13.35
CA ALA A 141 -6.94 1.45 -12.51
C ALA A 141 -6.05 0.71 -11.50
N LEU A 142 -6.57 -0.34 -10.85
CA LEU A 142 -5.80 -1.21 -9.97
C LEU A 142 -4.61 -1.84 -10.71
N ARG A 143 -4.86 -2.45 -11.87
CA ARG A 143 -3.81 -3.07 -12.69
C ARG A 143 -2.74 -2.06 -13.13
N ALA A 144 -3.13 -0.83 -13.40
CA ALA A 144 -2.22 0.24 -13.77
C ALA A 144 -1.44 0.82 -12.57
N GLY A 145 -1.74 0.44 -11.34
CA GLY A 145 -1.13 1.02 -10.15
C GLY A 145 -1.63 2.44 -9.81
N ARG A 146 -2.83 2.80 -10.27
CA ARG A 146 -3.50 4.08 -9.97
C ARG A 146 -4.06 4.09 -8.55
N VAL A 147 -3.20 3.86 -7.58
CA VAL A 147 -3.63 3.66 -6.19
C VAL A 147 -2.71 4.37 -5.20
N PHE A 148 -3.24 4.62 -4.01
CA PHE A 148 -2.44 4.85 -2.81
C PHE A 148 -3.10 4.17 -1.61
N VAL A 149 -2.26 3.82 -0.63
CA VAL A 149 -2.66 3.15 0.61
C VAL A 149 -2.61 4.15 1.75
N THR A 150 -3.61 4.15 2.61
CA THR A 150 -3.64 5.06 3.76
C THR A 150 -4.45 4.53 4.92
N SER A 151 -4.07 4.94 6.13
CA SER A 151 -4.88 4.83 7.34
C SER A 151 -5.59 6.14 7.70
N GLY A 152 -5.31 7.24 7.00
CA GLY A 152 -5.92 8.53 7.33
C GLY A 152 -5.66 9.64 6.31
N PRO A 153 -4.40 10.07 6.08
CA PRO A 153 -4.09 11.13 5.15
C PRO A 153 -4.51 10.81 3.71
N PHE A 154 -4.94 11.80 2.98
CA PHE A 154 -5.17 11.72 1.53
C PHE A 154 -3.95 12.26 0.79
N LEU A 155 -3.40 11.47 -0.13
CA LEU A 155 -2.17 11.75 -0.84
C LEU A 155 -2.41 11.85 -2.34
N GLU A 156 -2.05 12.99 -2.92
CA GLU A 156 -2.00 13.18 -4.38
C GLU A 156 -0.54 13.31 -4.79
N VAL A 157 -0.13 12.52 -5.76
CA VAL A 157 1.24 12.51 -6.29
C VAL A 157 1.19 12.52 -7.81
N SER A 158 2.00 13.37 -8.44
CA SER A 158 2.19 13.33 -9.89
C SER A 158 3.59 13.79 -10.29
N ILE A 159 4.02 13.43 -11.48
CA ILE A 159 5.27 13.89 -12.09
C ILE A 159 4.94 14.37 -13.50
N ALA A 160 5.03 15.68 -13.75
CA ALA A 160 4.67 16.28 -15.04
C ALA A 160 3.29 15.82 -15.57
N GLY A 161 2.31 15.69 -14.67
CA GLY A 161 0.96 15.23 -14.97
C GLY A 161 0.79 13.71 -15.06
N SER A 162 1.87 12.92 -15.02
CA SER A 162 1.81 11.47 -14.92
C SER A 162 1.38 11.04 -13.52
N LEU A 163 0.54 10.03 -13.44
CA LEU A 163 -0.05 9.52 -12.19
C LEU A 163 0.74 8.33 -11.65
N PRO A 164 0.50 7.91 -10.38
CA PRO A 164 1.04 6.65 -9.86
C PRO A 164 0.81 5.48 -10.82
N GLY A 165 1.81 4.61 -10.96
CA GLY A 165 1.81 3.50 -11.91
C GLY A 165 2.38 3.82 -13.29
N ASP A 166 2.51 5.10 -13.67
CA ASP A 166 3.16 5.49 -14.93
C ASP A 166 4.68 5.33 -14.87
N ARG A 167 5.27 5.19 -16.06
CA ARG A 167 6.70 5.35 -16.27
C ARG A 167 6.99 6.79 -16.67
N VAL A 168 7.96 7.38 -16.01
CA VAL A 168 8.42 8.74 -16.28
C VAL A 168 9.89 8.69 -16.62
N VAL A 169 10.30 9.47 -17.62
CA VAL A 169 11.71 9.61 -17.98
C VAL A 169 12.29 10.79 -17.22
N ALA A 170 13.30 10.52 -16.39
CA ALA A 170 14.05 11.56 -15.70
C ALA A 170 14.82 12.43 -16.70
N GLN A 171 14.70 13.73 -16.59
CA GLN A 171 15.41 14.68 -17.42
C GLN A 171 16.59 15.29 -16.64
N GLY A 172 17.78 15.17 -17.17
CA GLY A 172 18.97 15.65 -16.47
C GLY A 172 19.30 14.91 -15.16
N GLY A 173 18.81 13.64 -15.03
CA GLY A 173 19.06 12.84 -13.84
C GLY A 173 18.18 13.17 -12.64
N GLU A 174 17.08 13.89 -12.85
CA GLU A 174 16.14 14.24 -11.78
C GLU A 174 14.68 14.26 -12.26
N VAL A 175 13.76 14.17 -11.32
CA VAL A 175 12.33 14.42 -11.53
C VAL A 175 11.80 15.41 -10.49
N LEU A 176 10.79 16.17 -10.86
CA LEU A 176 10.01 17.01 -9.95
C LEU A 176 8.72 16.30 -9.61
N VAL A 177 8.56 15.95 -8.35
CA VAL A 177 7.38 15.26 -7.84
C VAL A 177 6.42 16.28 -7.23
N ASP A 178 5.27 16.46 -7.82
CA ASP A 178 4.18 17.25 -7.24
C ASP A 178 3.49 16.45 -6.17
N VAL A 179 3.35 17.01 -4.97
CA VAL A 179 2.74 16.33 -3.84
C VAL A 179 1.74 17.25 -3.14
N VAL A 180 0.54 16.73 -2.89
CA VAL A 180 -0.43 17.35 -1.98
C VAL A 180 -0.84 16.33 -0.94
N VAL A 181 -0.73 16.72 0.34
CA VAL A 181 -1.15 15.92 1.49
C VAL A 181 -2.31 16.62 2.18
N ARG A 182 -3.42 15.93 2.33
CA ARG A 182 -4.58 16.40 3.10
C ARG A 182 -4.88 15.45 4.24
N ALA A 183 -5.27 15.99 5.38
CA ALA A 183 -5.71 15.18 6.51
C ALA A 183 -6.74 15.96 7.35
N PRO A 184 -7.73 15.26 7.95
CA PRO A 184 -8.60 15.89 8.93
C PRO A 184 -7.81 16.32 10.17
N ALA A 185 -8.36 17.24 10.97
CA ALA A 185 -7.66 17.86 12.09
C ALA A 185 -7.11 16.86 13.11
N TYR A 186 -7.79 15.74 13.31
CA TYR A 186 -7.43 14.69 14.26
C TYR A 186 -6.37 13.70 13.76
N ILE A 187 -5.97 13.78 12.50
CA ILE A 187 -4.88 12.96 11.95
C ILE A 187 -3.62 13.80 11.92
N ASP A 188 -2.62 13.35 12.64
CA ASP A 188 -1.30 13.94 12.58
C ASP A 188 -0.54 13.52 11.34
N VAL A 189 0.28 14.44 10.81
CA VAL A 189 1.15 14.22 9.66
C VAL A 189 2.47 14.91 9.96
N ALA A 190 3.49 14.13 10.25
CA ALA A 190 4.78 14.66 10.72
C ALA A 190 5.80 14.86 9.60
N GLU A 191 5.81 13.98 8.60
CA GLU A 191 6.80 14.05 7.54
C GLU A 191 6.33 13.42 6.23
N LEU A 192 6.89 13.94 5.13
CA LEU A 192 6.82 13.39 3.80
C LEU A 192 8.18 12.77 3.45
N GLN A 193 8.17 11.54 2.99
CA GLN A 193 9.34 10.77 2.59
C GLN A 193 9.25 10.38 1.13
N VAL A 194 10.37 10.44 0.41
CA VAL A 194 10.47 9.97 -0.97
C VAL A 194 11.57 8.92 -1.07
N PHE A 195 11.22 7.79 -1.65
CA PHE A 195 12.11 6.66 -1.90
C PHE A 195 12.36 6.52 -3.41
N VAL A 196 13.61 6.23 -3.77
CA VAL A 196 14.02 5.75 -5.09
C VAL A 196 14.62 4.36 -4.89
N GLY A 197 13.92 3.34 -5.38
CA GLY A 197 14.16 1.98 -4.91
C GLY A 197 13.92 1.87 -3.41
N ARG A 198 14.88 1.28 -2.67
CA ARG A 198 14.86 1.20 -1.20
C ARG A 198 15.51 2.41 -0.51
N THR A 199 16.10 3.29 -1.29
CA THR A 199 16.83 4.44 -0.72
C THR A 199 15.88 5.58 -0.41
N LEU A 200 15.86 6.03 0.84
CA LEU A 200 15.20 7.26 1.25
C LEU A 200 16.04 8.44 0.77
N VAL A 201 15.56 9.15 -0.26
CA VAL A 201 16.30 10.25 -0.91
C VAL A 201 15.85 11.63 -0.46
N ALA A 202 14.66 11.75 0.13
CA ALA A 202 14.19 13.01 0.69
C ALA A 202 13.29 12.76 1.91
N THR A 203 13.46 13.61 2.92
CA THR A 203 12.54 13.71 4.07
C THR A 203 12.21 15.19 4.28
N ILE A 204 10.92 15.52 4.24
CA ILE A 204 10.41 16.87 4.40
C ILE A 204 9.57 16.91 5.66
N PRO A 205 9.99 17.61 6.72
CA PRO A 205 9.19 17.75 7.93
C PRO A 205 7.95 18.59 7.64
N ILE A 206 6.80 18.07 8.06
CA ILE A 206 5.51 18.75 7.99
C ILE A 206 5.18 19.21 9.40
N ARG A 207 5.33 20.51 9.65
CA ARG A 207 5.16 21.09 10.99
C ARG A 207 3.79 21.75 11.07
N HIS A 208 2.92 21.21 11.89
CA HIS A 208 1.68 21.84 12.32
C HIS A 208 1.60 21.81 13.84
N ALA A 209 1.02 22.87 14.42
CA ALA A 209 0.68 22.82 15.83
C ALA A 209 -0.34 21.69 16.05
N ALA A 210 -0.10 20.83 17.03
CA ALA A 210 -1.08 19.83 17.41
C ALA A 210 -2.42 20.52 17.74
N PRO A 211 -3.56 19.99 17.25
CA PRO A 211 -4.85 20.55 17.62
C PRO A 211 -5.05 20.39 19.12
N VAL A 212 -5.33 21.47 19.81
CA VAL A 212 -5.81 21.41 21.20
C VAL A 212 -7.30 21.17 21.14
N ILE A 213 -7.73 19.95 21.48
CA ILE A 213 -9.15 19.61 21.61
C ILE A 213 -9.48 19.79 23.10
N GLU A 214 -10.25 20.82 23.43
CA GLU A 214 -10.77 20.98 24.78
C GLU A 214 -11.96 20.04 25.00
N PRO A 215 -12.01 19.30 26.12
CA PRO A 215 -13.15 18.45 26.46
C PRO A 215 -14.45 19.26 26.47
N GLY A 216 -15.41 18.82 25.65
CA GLY A 216 -16.72 19.49 25.53
C GLY A 216 -16.79 20.63 24.51
N SER A 217 -15.72 20.98 23.85
CA SER A 217 -15.72 21.94 22.75
C SER A 217 -16.09 21.28 21.43
N ALA A 218 -17.03 21.89 20.69
CA ALA A 218 -17.39 21.45 19.33
C ALA A 218 -16.38 21.88 18.26
N ALA A 219 -15.37 22.68 18.61
CA ALA A 219 -14.38 23.20 17.70
C ALA A 219 -12.97 22.92 18.22
N ALA A 220 -12.10 22.41 17.39
CA ALA A 220 -10.67 22.34 17.68
C ALA A 220 -10.10 23.76 17.67
N ILE A 221 -9.57 24.21 18.82
CA ILE A 221 -8.85 25.47 18.90
C ILE A 221 -7.49 25.26 18.21
N ASN A 222 -7.15 26.10 17.24
CA ASN A 222 -5.95 25.98 16.42
C ASN A 222 -5.86 24.67 15.62
N ALA A 223 -6.97 24.20 15.07
CA ALA A 223 -6.95 23.05 14.17
C ALA A 223 -5.99 23.31 13.01
N PRO A 224 -5.11 22.36 12.69
CA PRO A 224 -4.23 22.50 11.54
C PRO A 224 -5.06 22.54 10.23
N PRO A 225 -4.56 23.22 9.19
CA PRO A 225 -5.27 23.29 7.91
C PRO A 225 -5.46 21.88 7.33
N VAL A 226 -6.52 21.67 6.56
CA VAL A 226 -6.77 20.38 5.87
C VAL A 226 -5.62 20.02 4.94
N VAL A 227 -5.07 21.00 4.23
CA VAL A 227 -3.85 20.82 3.42
C VAL A 227 -2.64 20.88 4.36
N ARG A 228 -1.98 19.75 4.54
CA ARG A 228 -0.80 19.61 5.42
C ARG A 228 0.50 19.93 4.70
N TYR A 229 0.55 19.61 3.43
CA TYR A 229 1.67 19.90 2.54
C TYR A 229 1.15 20.10 1.12
N GLN A 230 1.74 21.04 0.41
CA GLN A 230 1.57 21.21 -1.03
C GLN A 230 2.85 21.81 -1.60
N GLY A 231 3.47 21.09 -2.53
CA GLY A 231 4.71 21.55 -3.15
C GLY A 231 5.31 20.54 -4.11
N GLN A 232 6.48 20.92 -4.63
CA GLN A 232 7.29 20.06 -5.48
C GLN A 232 8.52 19.56 -4.71
N VAL A 233 8.83 18.30 -4.89
CA VAL A 233 10.04 17.67 -4.35
C VAL A 233 10.96 17.33 -5.51
N ARG A 234 12.17 17.86 -5.49
CA ARG A 234 13.22 17.50 -6.45
C ARG A 234 13.87 16.19 -6.03
N VAL A 235 13.85 15.22 -6.91
CA VAL A 235 14.29 13.85 -6.62
C VAL A 235 15.37 13.45 -7.64
N PRO A 236 16.60 13.17 -7.19
CA PRO A 236 17.64 12.63 -8.06
C PRO A 236 17.29 11.19 -8.45
N VAL A 237 17.48 10.85 -9.73
CA VAL A 237 17.25 9.52 -10.28
C VAL A 237 18.43 9.16 -11.19
N GLU A 238 19.32 8.33 -10.68
CA GLU A 238 20.56 7.94 -11.38
C GLU A 238 20.39 6.68 -12.26
N ARG A 239 19.34 5.92 -12.01
CA ARG A 239 19.03 4.66 -12.70
C ARG A 239 17.54 4.42 -12.75
N ASP A 240 17.11 3.49 -13.59
CA ASP A 240 15.72 3.01 -13.56
C ASP A 240 15.40 2.43 -12.17
N ALA A 241 14.42 3.00 -11.52
CA ALA A 241 14.01 2.58 -10.18
C ALA A 241 12.55 2.94 -9.90
N PRO A 242 11.87 2.19 -9.03
CA PRO A 242 10.58 2.61 -8.52
C PRO A 242 10.73 3.88 -7.67
N LEU A 243 9.80 4.82 -7.81
CA LEU A 243 9.69 5.99 -6.94
C LEU A 243 8.44 5.84 -6.10
N VAL A 244 8.59 5.93 -4.79
CA VAL A 244 7.49 5.81 -3.83
C VAL A 244 7.48 7.02 -2.90
N VAL A 245 6.30 7.61 -2.74
CA VAL A 245 6.06 8.70 -1.79
C VAL A 245 5.32 8.15 -0.59
N ARG A 246 5.80 8.43 0.61
CA ARG A 246 5.19 8.02 1.86
C ARG A 246 5.00 9.22 2.78
N VAL A 247 3.89 9.23 3.49
CA VAL A 247 3.60 10.19 4.55
C VAL A 247 3.46 9.40 5.85
N ARG A 248 4.05 9.91 6.92
CA ARG A 248 3.97 9.27 8.24
C ARG A 248 3.86 10.28 9.37
N SER A 249 3.46 9.77 10.52
CA SER A 249 3.51 10.43 11.81
C SER A 249 3.98 9.43 12.87
N ASP A 250 4.55 9.95 13.95
CA ASP A 250 4.90 9.19 15.14
C ASP A 250 3.79 9.28 16.20
N THR A 251 2.75 10.07 15.96
CA THR A 251 1.59 10.18 16.87
C THR A 251 0.67 8.99 16.65
N PRO A 252 0.48 8.13 17.66
CA PRO A 252 -0.46 7.01 17.56
C PRO A 252 -1.89 7.51 17.33
N MET A 253 -2.65 6.77 16.52
CA MET A 253 -4.09 7.03 16.38
C MET A 253 -4.89 6.50 17.59
N ASP A 254 -4.25 5.77 18.48
CA ASP A 254 -4.86 5.14 19.67
C ASP A 254 -5.50 6.16 20.61
N ASP A 255 -4.84 7.31 20.80
CA ASP A 255 -5.35 8.40 21.66
C ASP A 255 -6.69 8.96 21.16
N PHE A 256 -6.94 8.88 19.85
CA PHE A 256 -8.18 9.32 19.25
C PHE A 256 -9.34 8.32 19.45
N PHE A 257 -9.02 7.04 19.49
CA PHE A 257 -10.00 5.96 19.60
C PHE A 257 -10.20 5.46 21.04
N GLY A 258 -9.52 6.06 22.02
CA GLY A 258 -9.73 5.78 23.44
C GLY A 258 -9.26 4.39 23.88
N ARG A 259 -8.15 3.91 23.34
CA ARG A 259 -7.50 2.67 23.78
C ARG A 259 -6.28 2.95 24.63
#